data_ac69195155ba6901b21f9616f516cb85
#
_entry.id   ac69195155ba6901b21f9616f516cb85
#
_cell.length_a   1.000
_cell.length_b   1.000
_cell.length_c   1.000
_cell.angle_alpha   90.00
_cell.angle_beta   90.00
_cell.angle_gamma   90.00
#
_symmetry.space_group_name_H-M   'P 1'
#
loop_
_entity.id
_entity.type
_entity.pdbx_description
1 polymer ?
#
loop_
_entity_poly.entity_id
_entity_poly.type
_entity_poly.pdbx_seq_one_letter_code
_entity_poly.pdbx_strand_id
1 'polypeptide(L)'
;VSDPYEQDDHRSRQFPVREDMAFQHKVWRFERVGWYVLVLLVVLALLGLFSRGPLSSRELHSDDGSLGVEYQAFHRNGSSNVLVIRLKGQPNAVLAVELGGDWLEGFEVQALQPAPMRSAGAGQGMTLWVQADERGQASLHLSLLGDGFGTYHSRIATPGGASVSFNQFIFP
;
A
#
# COMPACT_ATOMS: atom_id res chain seq x y z
N VAL A 1 47.85 -11.39 -63.18
CA VAL A 1 46.87 -12.46 -63.00
C VAL A 1 45.89 -11.94 -61.93
N SER A 2 44.76 -11.35 -62.37
CA SER A 2 43.71 -10.85 -61.47
C SER A 2 42.86 -12.02 -61.00
N ASP A 3 42.69 -12.15 -59.73
CA ASP A 3 41.95 -13.24 -59.08
C ASP A 3 40.48 -13.15 -59.49
N PRO A 4 39.88 -14.18 -60.10
CA PRO A 4 38.45 -14.08 -60.48
C PRO A 4 37.46 -14.07 -59.35
N TYR A 5 37.90 -14.23 -58.12
CA TYR A 5 37.02 -14.22 -56.92
C TYR A 5 36.80 -12.84 -56.33
N GLU A 6 37.59 -11.80 -56.71
CA GLU A 6 37.49 -10.44 -56.17
C GLU A 6 36.35 -9.61 -56.79
N GLN A 7 35.77 -10.08 -57.92
CA GLN A 7 34.72 -9.32 -58.62
C GLN A 7 33.28 -9.66 -58.21
N ASP A 8 33.05 -10.64 -57.36
CA ASP A 8 31.70 -11.08 -57.00
C ASP A 8 31.16 -10.42 -55.71
N ASP A 9 32.05 -9.82 -54.93
CA ASP A 9 31.65 -9.15 -53.65
C ASP A 9 30.94 -7.79 -53.86
N HIS A 10 31.01 -7.21 -55.05
CA HIS A 10 30.37 -5.95 -55.40
C HIS A 10 29.10 -6.11 -56.24
N ARG A 11 28.66 -7.33 -56.51
CA ARG A 11 27.35 -7.56 -57.12
C ARG A 11 26.26 -7.25 -56.12
N SER A 12 25.57 -6.11 -56.29
CA SER A 12 24.32 -5.78 -55.66
C SER A 12 23.40 -7.00 -55.69
N ARG A 13 23.04 -7.50 -54.49
CA ARG A 13 22.12 -8.63 -54.34
C ARG A 13 20.80 -8.29 -55.00
N GLN A 14 20.49 -8.96 -56.12
CA GLN A 14 19.29 -8.74 -56.94
C GLN A 14 17.99 -9.25 -56.27
N PHE A 15 18.02 -9.65 -55.04
CA PHE A 15 16.82 -9.98 -54.26
C PHE A 15 16.52 -8.84 -53.29
N PRO A 16 15.60 -7.93 -53.63
CA PRO A 16 15.11 -6.99 -52.66
C PRO A 16 14.42 -7.79 -51.55
N VAL A 17 14.98 -7.72 -50.34
CA VAL A 17 14.27 -8.17 -49.14
C VAL A 17 12.98 -7.39 -49.12
N ARG A 18 11.83 -8.06 -49.33
CA ARG A 18 10.51 -7.44 -49.19
C ARG A 18 10.33 -7.12 -47.71
N GLU A 19 10.78 -5.95 -47.30
CA GLU A 19 10.47 -5.41 -46.01
C GLU A 19 9.00 -4.98 -46.02
N ASP A 20 8.17 -5.66 -45.22
CA ASP A 20 6.79 -5.27 -45.07
C ASP A 20 6.73 -4.04 -44.13
N MET A 21 6.84 -2.87 -44.74
CA MET A 21 6.82 -1.57 -44.04
C MET A 21 5.54 -1.37 -43.22
N ALA A 22 4.42 -1.99 -43.64
CA ALA A 22 3.16 -1.94 -42.88
C ALA A 22 3.26 -2.74 -41.57
N PHE A 23 3.95 -3.85 -41.57
CA PHE A 23 4.21 -4.65 -40.38
C PHE A 23 5.18 -3.93 -39.43
N GLN A 24 6.26 -3.36 -39.95
CA GLN A 24 7.24 -2.59 -39.16
C GLN A 24 6.58 -1.40 -38.45
N HIS A 25 5.68 -0.66 -39.10
CA HIS A 25 4.94 0.43 -38.48
C HIS A 25 4.02 -0.01 -37.35
N LYS A 26 3.42 -1.21 -37.46
CA LYS A 26 2.59 -1.79 -36.36
C LYS A 26 3.45 -2.20 -35.19
N VAL A 27 4.57 -2.87 -35.42
CA VAL A 27 5.52 -3.27 -34.38
C VAL A 27 6.07 -2.04 -33.65
N TRP A 28 6.48 -1.01 -34.40
CA TRP A 28 7.02 0.22 -33.82
C TRP A 28 6.00 0.97 -32.95
N ARG A 29 4.72 1.01 -33.35
CA ARG A 29 3.65 1.58 -32.52
C ARG A 29 3.44 0.76 -31.25
N PHE A 30 3.44 -0.56 -31.37
CA PHE A 30 3.29 -1.47 -30.24
C PHE A 30 4.44 -1.32 -29.24
N GLU A 31 5.66 -1.28 -29.70
CA GLU A 31 6.85 -1.03 -28.87
C GLU A 31 6.76 0.31 -28.15
N ARG A 32 6.35 1.36 -28.87
CA ARG A 32 6.20 2.70 -28.28
C ARG A 32 5.11 2.75 -27.20
N VAL A 33 3.97 2.12 -27.45
CA VAL A 33 2.89 1.99 -26.45
C VAL A 33 3.37 1.17 -25.26
N GLY A 34 4.05 0.05 -25.49
CA GLY A 34 4.64 -0.78 -24.44
C GLY A 34 5.62 0.01 -23.56
N TRP A 35 6.44 0.87 -24.18
CA TRP A 35 7.36 1.73 -23.44
C TRP A 35 6.65 2.76 -22.56
N TYR A 36 5.59 3.40 -23.07
CA TYR A 36 4.79 4.33 -22.26
C TYR A 36 4.09 3.63 -21.10
N VAL A 37 3.57 2.42 -21.31
CA VAL A 37 2.97 1.61 -20.25
C VAL A 37 4.02 1.26 -19.18
N LEU A 38 5.23 0.87 -19.61
CA LEU A 38 6.33 0.58 -18.68
C LEU A 38 6.69 1.81 -17.83
N VAL A 39 6.87 2.97 -18.48
CA VAL A 39 7.17 4.23 -17.77
C VAL A 39 6.06 4.58 -16.79
N LEU A 40 4.80 4.44 -17.20
CA LEU A 40 3.64 4.67 -16.32
C LEU A 40 3.69 3.76 -15.09
N LEU A 41 3.95 2.46 -15.29
CA LEU A 41 4.07 1.50 -14.18
C LEU A 41 5.22 1.86 -13.24
N VAL A 42 6.37 2.28 -13.76
CA VAL A 42 7.50 2.74 -12.93
C VAL A 42 7.12 3.99 -12.13
N VAL A 43 6.46 4.95 -12.75
CA VAL A 43 5.98 6.16 -12.05
C VAL A 43 4.98 5.79 -10.96
N LEU A 44 4.02 4.92 -11.24
CA LEU A 44 3.04 4.44 -10.24
C LEU A 44 3.73 3.67 -9.10
N ALA A 45 4.75 2.87 -9.41
CA ALA A 45 5.56 2.18 -8.41
C ALA A 45 6.31 3.16 -7.50
N LEU A 46 6.92 4.21 -8.08
CA LEU A 46 7.60 5.27 -7.34
C LEU A 46 6.62 6.09 -6.48
N LEU A 47 5.39 6.28 -6.93
CA LEU A 47 4.32 6.90 -6.14
C LEU A 47 3.75 5.99 -5.04
N GLY A 48 4.27 4.78 -4.89
CA GLY A 48 3.91 3.87 -3.81
C GLY A 48 2.66 3.05 -4.04
N LEU A 49 2.29 2.79 -5.31
CA LEU A 49 1.16 1.91 -5.64
C LEU A 49 1.30 0.51 -5.04
N PHE A 50 2.55 0.03 -4.91
CA PHE A 50 2.82 -1.36 -4.49
C PHE A 50 3.26 -1.52 -3.03
N SER A 51 3.50 -0.43 -2.26
CA SER A 51 3.95 -0.55 -0.88
C SER A 51 3.76 0.74 -0.08
N ARG A 52 4.81 1.52 0.09
CA ARG A 52 4.81 2.73 0.93
C ARG A 52 4.88 3.97 0.05
N GLY A 53 3.87 4.84 0.16
CA GLY A 53 3.88 6.09 -0.57
C GLY A 53 2.57 6.86 -0.45
N PRO A 54 2.47 8.06 -1.01
CA PRO A 54 1.30 8.94 -0.87
C PRO A 54 0.00 8.32 -1.40
N LEU A 55 0.07 7.32 -2.29
CA LEU A 55 -1.11 6.61 -2.78
C LEU A 55 -1.59 5.51 -1.83
N SER A 56 -0.70 4.97 -0.99
CA SER A 56 -1.03 3.91 -0.02
C SER A 56 -1.48 4.48 1.32
N SER A 57 -0.89 5.60 1.75
CA SER A 57 -1.23 6.24 3.03
C SER A 57 -2.61 6.89 2.97
N ARG A 58 -3.44 6.58 3.93
CA ARG A 58 -4.80 7.09 4.09
C ARG A 58 -4.99 7.60 5.50
N GLU A 59 -5.74 8.68 5.64
CA GLU A 59 -6.17 9.21 6.93
C GLU A 59 -7.69 9.31 6.94
N LEU A 60 -8.30 8.78 7.98
CA LEU A 60 -9.74 8.83 8.22
C LEU A 60 -10.01 9.45 9.57
N HIS A 61 -11.11 10.18 9.66
CA HIS A 61 -11.60 10.77 10.89
C HIS A 61 -13.05 10.37 11.11
N SER A 62 -13.44 10.22 12.36
CA SER A 62 -14.84 10.13 12.73
C SER A 62 -15.56 11.46 12.49
N ASP A 63 -16.89 11.40 12.35
CA ASP A 63 -17.72 12.58 12.04
C ASP A 63 -17.59 13.70 13.10
N ASP A 64 -17.35 13.31 14.35
CA ASP A 64 -17.14 14.23 15.49
C ASP A 64 -15.68 14.70 15.66
N GLY A 65 -14.75 14.16 14.85
CA GLY A 65 -13.32 14.46 14.91
C GLY A 65 -12.60 14.00 16.18
N SER A 66 -13.23 13.17 17.01
CA SER A 66 -12.63 12.63 18.24
C SER A 66 -11.70 11.44 17.98
N LEU A 67 -11.88 10.76 16.87
CA LEU A 67 -11.08 9.62 16.42
C LEU A 67 -10.48 9.89 15.05
N GLY A 68 -9.16 9.79 14.93
CA GLY A 68 -8.42 9.82 13.67
C GLY A 68 -7.60 8.55 13.50
N VAL A 69 -7.55 8.03 12.29
CA VAL A 69 -6.80 6.82 11.97
C VAL A 69 -5.99 7.05 10.71
N GLU A 70 -4.68 6.88 10.82
CA GLU A 70 -3.76 6.89 9.71
C GLU A 70 -3.26 5.46 9.46
N TYR A 71 -3.46 4.98 8.25
CA TYR A 71 -3.16 3.60 7.87
C TYR A 71 -2.64 3.51 6.44
N GLN A 72 -2.07 2.37 6.10
CA GLN A 72 -1.73 2.03 4.72
C GLN A 72 -2.79 1.09 4.16
N ALA A 73 -3.29 1.41 2.95
CA ALA A 73 -4.29 0.60 2.28
C ALA A 73 -3.70 -0.67 1.65
N PHE A 74 -2.40 -0.64 1.30
CA PHE A 74 -1.71 -1.72 0.61
C PHE A 74 -0.52 -2.20 1.41
N HIS A 75 -0.44 -3.50 1.61
CA HIS A 75 0.62 -4.18 2.33
C HIS A 75 1.24 -5.27 1.47
N ARG A 76 2.45 -5.64 1.78
CA ARG A 76 3.08 -6.84 1.24
C ARG A 76 3.19 -7.86 2.36
N ASN A 77 2.95 -9.13 2.04
CA ASN A 77 3.16 -10.21 2.99
C ASN A 77 4.59 -10.18 3.56
N GLY A 78 4.73 -10.34 4.87
CA GLY A 78 6.00 -10.23 5.59
C GLY A 78 6.51 -8.79 5.78
N SER A 79 5.76 -7.74 5.39
CA SER A 79 6.16 -6.36 5.63
C SER A 79 5.55 -5.80 6.91
N SER A 80 6.38 -5.03 7.65
CA SER A 80 5.91 -4.28 8.82
C SER A 80 5.43 -2.90 8.43
N ASN A 81 4.27 -2.51 8.94
CA ASN A 81 3.64 -1.21 8.71
C ASN A 81 3.15 -0.61 10.03
N VAL A 82 2.89 0.68 10.02
CA VAL A 82 2.42 1.38 11.22
C VAL A 82 1.00 1.86 10.98
N LEU A 83 0.12 1.54 11.92
CA LEU A 83 -1.22 2.08 12.07
C LEU A 83 -1.16 3.10 13.21
N VAL A 84 -1.59 4.33 12.96
CA VAL A 84 -1.62 5.39 13.99
C VAL A 84 -3.07 5.72 14.31
N ILE A 85 -3.43 5.61 15.57
CA ILE A 85 -4.75 5.96 16.09
C ILE A 85 -4.60 7.20 16.95
N ARG A 86 -5.32 8.26 16.61
CA ARG A 86 -5.36 9.52 17.35
C ARG A 86 -6.72 9.66 18.01
N LEU A 87 -6.70 9.86 19.32
CA LEU A 87 -7.90 10.02 20.15
C LEU A 87 -7.92 11.42 20.75
N LYS A 88 -9.11 12.00 20.84
CA LYS A 88 -9.37 13.26 21.55
C LYS A 88 -10.47 13.05 22.57
N GLY A 89 -10.24 13.51 23.78
CA GLY A 89 -11.18 13.43 24.89
C GLY A 89 -10.91 14.49 25.95
N GLN A 90 -11.24 14.19 27.20
CA GLN A 90 -10.96 15.12 28.29
C GLN A 90 -9.48 15.08 28.68
N PRO A 91 -8.90 16.20 29.14
CA PRO A 91 -7.54 16.25 29.64
C PRO A 91 -7.29 15.21 30.73
N ASN A 92 -6.16 14.55 30.67
CA ASN A 92 -5.72 13.52 31.62
C ASN A 92 -6.73 12.38 31.87
N ALA A 93 -7.71 12.19 30.97
CA ALA A 93 -8.65 11.07 31.07
C ALA A 93 -8.07 9.78 30.47
N VAL A 94 -8.61 8.66 30.92
CA VAL A 94 -8.33 7.36 30.28
C VAL A 94 -9.29 7.19 29.11
N LEU A 95 -8.75 7.12 27.92
CA LEU A 95 -9.50 6.90 26.69
C LEU A 95 -9.44 5.43 26.30
N ALA A 96 -10.57 4.89 25.88
CA ALA A 96 -10.65 3.54 25.37
C ALA A 96 -10.85 3.54 23.85
N VAL A 97 -10.21 2.60 23.16
CA VAL A 97 -10.39 2.35 21.74
C VAL A 97 -10.56 0.85 21.50
N GLU A 98 -11.53 0.52 20.68
CA GLU A 98 -11.86 -0.84 20.27
C GLU A 98 -11.36 -1.05 18.84
N LEU A 99 -10.56 -2.08 18.64
CA LEU A 99 -10.10 -2.54 17.35
C LEU A 99 -10.87 -3.83 17.03
N GLY A 100 -11.68 -3.79 15.98
CA GLY A 100 -12.52 -4.91 15.56
C GLY A 100 -12.44 -5.13 14.05
N GLY A 101 -13.17 -6.13 13.57
CA GLY A 101 -13.12 -6.61 12.20
C GLY A 101 -12.29 -7.88 12.08
N ASP A 102 -11.96 -8.27 10.86
CA ASP A 102 -11.18 -9.48 10.57
C ASP A 102 -9.66 -9.20 10.37
N TRP A 103 -9.22 -7.98 10.65
CA TRP A 103 -7.84 -7.56 10.43
C TRP A 103 -6.81 -8.40 11.19
N LEU A 104 -7.14 -8.92 12.38
CA LEU A 104 -6.25 -9.81 13.15
C LEU A 104 -6.03 -11.18 12.49
N GLU A 105 -6.83 -11.54 11.49
CA GLU A 105 -6.60 -12.73 10.68
C GLU A 105 -5.48 -12.55 9.64
N GLY A 106 -5.21 -11.29 9.26
CA GLY A 106 -4.17 -10.94 8.28
C GLY A 106 -3.02 -10.13 8.83
N PHE A 107 -3.09 -9.70 10.10
CA PHE A 107 -2.05 -8.87 10.70
C PHE A 107 -1.70 -9.33 12.11
N GLU A 108 -0.39 -9.44 12.36
CA GLU A 108 0.16 -9.65 13.68
C GLU A 108 0.59 -8.31 14.30
N VAL A 109 0.17 -8.04 15.53
CA VAL A 109 0.60 -6.86 16.28
C VAL A 109 1.96 -7.12 16.89
N GLN A 110 3.00 -6.49 16.35
CA GLN A 110 4.38 -6.63 16.85
C GLN A 110 4.70 -5.70 18.01
N ALA A 111 4.18 -4.48 17.97
CA ALA A 111 4.45 -3.48 19.00
C ALA A 111 3.29 -2.48 19.12
N LEU A 112 3.11 -1.98 20.33
CA LEU A 112 2.19 -0.92 20.71
C LEU A 112 2.95 0.20 21.44
N GLN A 113 2.85 1.42 20.94
CA GLN A 113 3.52 2.58 21.55
C GLN A 113 2.57 3.79 21.59
N PRO A 114 2.41 4.43 22.74
CA PRO A 114 2.90 4.02 24.06
C PRO A 114 2.26 2.70 24.49
N ALA A 115 2.85 2.04 25.50
CA ALA A 115 2.23 0.86 26.09
C ALA A 115 0.86 1.25 26.66
N PRO A 116 -0.22 0.53 26.33
CA PRO A 116 -1.54 0.81 26.86
C PRO A 116 -1.56 0.53 28.38
N MET A 117 -2.33 1.32 29.13
CA MET A 117 -2.52 1.09 30.56
C MET A 117 -3.20 -0.25 30.84
N ARG A 118 -4.06 -0.67 29.92
CA ARG A 118 -4.79 -1.93 29.95
C ARG A 118 -5.11 -2.37 28.54
N SER A 119 -5.16 -3.68 28.33
CA SER A 119 -5.69 -4.30 27.12
C SER A 119 -6.63 -5.43 27.49
N ALA A 120 -7.68 -5.65 26.72
CA ALA A 120 -8.59 -6.76 26.86
C ALA A 120 -9.02 -7.27 25.48
N GLY A 121 -9.10 -8.59 25.33
CA GLY A 121 -9.69 -9.19 24.14
C GLY A 121 -11.20 -8.94 24.10
N ALA A 122 -11.75 -8.63 22.95
CA ALA A 122 -13.17 -8.41 22.71
C ALA A 122 -13.60 -9.16 21.44
N GLY A 123 -14.03 -10.40 21.60
CA GLY A 123 -14.38 -11.27 20.46
C GLY A 123 -13.19 -11.48 19.52
N GLN A 124 -13.34 -11.11 18.25
CA GLN A 124 -12.26 -11.13 17.24
C GLN A 124 -11.41 -9.87 17.26
N GLY A 125 -11.52 -9.02 18.28
CA GLY A 125 -10.82 -7.76 18.39
C GLY A 125 -10.17 -7.56 19.74
N MET A 126 -9.73 -6.33 19.98
CA MET A 126 -9.15 -5.92 21.26
C MET A 126 -9.60 -4.51 21.66
N THR A 127 -9.68 -4.28 22.96
CA THR A 127 -9.89 -2.95 23.54
C THR A 127 -8.62 -2.51 24.26
N LEU A 128 -8.18 -1.31 23.94
CA LEU A 128 -6.99 -0.69 24.53
C LEU A 128 -7.39 0.57 25.31
N TRP A 129 -6.79 0.76 26.49
CA TRP A 129 -6.97 1.95 27.31
C TRP A 129 -5.66 2.73 27.39
N VAL A 130 -5.72 4.01 27.05
CA VAL A 130 -4.56 4.91 27.00
C VAL A 130 -4.83 6.19 27.77
N GLN A 131 -3.78 6.74 28.36
CA GLN A 131 -3.88 8.02 29.05
C GLN A 131 -3.82 9.17 28.03
N ALA A 132 -4.78 10.08 28.08
CA ALA A 132 -4.71 11.34 27.37
C ALA A 132 -3.73 12.31 28.05
N ASP A 133 -3.14 13.17 27.26
CA ASP A 133 -2.27 14.24 27.73
C ASP A 133 -3.08 15.41 28.37
N GLU A 134 -2.39 16.48 28.78
CA GLU A 134 -3.00 17.69 29.36
C GLU A 134 -3.93 18.43 28.38
N ARG A 135 -3.85 18.11 27.09
CA ARG A 135 -4.70 18.67 26.03
C ARG A 135 -5.86 17.74 25.68
N GLY A 136 -5.97 16.59 26.35
CA GLY A 136 -6.98 15.58 26.06
C GLY A 136 -6.68 14.75 24.81
N GLN A 137 -5.42 14.68 24.37
CA GLN A 137 -5.01 13.94 23.18
C GLN A 137 -4.25 12.68 23.58
N ALA A 138 -4.48 11.60 22.84
CA ALA A 138 -3.67 10.39 22.91
C ALA A 138 -3.40 9.87 21.50
N SER A 139 -2.19 9.35 21.27
CA SER A 139 -1.81 8.71 20.00
C SER A 139 -1.25 7.33 20.28
N LEU A 140 -1.78 6.34 19.59
CA LEU A 140 -1.31 4.96 19.62
C LEU A 140 -0.68 4.61 18.27
N HIS A 141 0.52 4.10 18.31
CA HIS A 141 1.23 3.56 17.15
C HIS A 141 1.28 2.04 17.26
N LEU A 142 0.62 1.37 16.32
CA LEU A 142 0.63 -0.08 16.22
C LEU A 142 1.56 -0.51 15.10
N SER A 143 2.60 -1.25 15.42
CA SER A 143 3.43 -1.92 14.42
C SER A 143 2.76 -3.23 14.03
N LEU A 144 2.35 -3.35 12.80
CA LEU A 144 1.63 -4.50 12.25
C LEU A 144 2.51 -5.23 11.24
N LEU A 145 2.64 -6.53 11.37
CA LEU A 145 3.21 -7.40 10.35
C LEU A 145 2.08 -7.99 9.51
N GLY A 146 2.12 -7.81 8.20
CA GLY A 146 1.19 -8.48 7.30
C GLY A 146 1.52 -9.98 7.20
N ASP A 147 0.57 -10.84 7.57
CA ASP A 147 0.67 -12.29 7.49
C ASP A 147 -0.60 -12.84 6.83
N GLY A 148 -0.53 -13.00 5.52
CA GLY A 148 -1.68 -13.46 4.74
C GLY A 148 -1.71 -12.87 3.33
N PHE A 149 -2.85 -13.00 2.68
CA PHE A 149 -3.13 -12.36 1.39
C PHE A 149 -4.63 -12.07 1.26
N GLY A 150 -4.96 -11.00 0.55
CA GLY A 150 -6.36 -10.63 0.33
C GLY A 150 -6.77 -9.34 1.02
N THR A 151 -8.08 -9.13 1.11
CA THR A 151 -8.66 -7.91 1.71
C THR A 151 -9.14 -8.21 3.13
N TYR A 152 -8.72 -7.36 4.06
CA TYR A 152 -9.11 -7.41 5.46
C TYR A 152 -9.87 -6.14 5.83
N HIS A 153 -10.94 -6.32 6.58
CA HIS A 153 -11.78 -5.22 7.04
C HIS A 153 -11.44 -4.86 8.47
N SER A 154 -11.09 -3.59 8.69
CA SER A 154 -10.75 -3.03 9.99
C SER A 154 -11.86 -2.07 10.45
N ARG A 155 -12.23 -2.14 11.71
CA ARG A 155 -13.11 -1.19 12.36
C ARG A 155 -12.47 -0.72 13.65
N ILE A 156 -12.34 0.59 13.77
CA ILE A 156 -11.84 1.21 15.00
C ILE A 156 -12.95 2.08 15.57
N ALA A 157 -13.29 1.88 16.84
CA ALA A 157 -14.38 2.56 17.50
C ALA A 157 -13.99 3.01 18.90
N THR A 158 -14.70 4.00 19.41
CA THR A 158 -14.61 4.41 20.81
C THR A 158 -15.92 4.13 21.53
N PRO A 159 -15.93 3.92 22.85
CA PRO A 159 -17.16 3.75 23.61
C PRO A 159 -18.12 4.94 23.51
N GLY A 160 -17.61 6.12 23.13
CA GLY A 160 -18.41 7.33 22.87
C GLY A 160 -19.19 7.30 21.55
N GLY A 161 -19.09 6.22 20.75
CA GLY A 161 -19.83 6.06 19.49
C GLY A 161 -19.06 6.51 18.24
N ALA A 162 -17.94 7.18 18.37
CA ALA A 162 -17.08 7.50 17.22
C ALA A 162 -16.51 6.22 16.61
N SER A 163 -16.59 6.07 15.30
CA SER A 163 -16.04 4.92 14.63
C SER A 163 -15.57 5.23 13.21
N VAL A 164 -14.56 4.52 12.77
CA VAL A 164 -14.07 4.50 11.39
C VAL A 164 -13.90 3.07 10.92
N SER A 165 -14.19 2.81 9.64
CA SER A 165 -14.01 1.51 9.02
C SER A 165 -13.26 1.67 7.72
N PHE A 166 -12.35 0.73 7.43
CA PHE A 166 -11.53 0.76 6.22
C PHE A 166 -11.09 -0.64 5.82
N ASN A 167 -10.66 -0.77 4.58
CA ASN A 167 -10.14 -2.01 4.05
C ASN A 167 -8.63 -1.88 3.81
N GLN A 168 -7.92 -2.97 4.08
CA GLN A 168 -6.50 -3.11 3.81
C GLN A 168 -6.29 -4.35 2.94
N PHE A 169 -5.41 -4.26 1.97
CA PHE A 169 -5.10 -5.36 1.06
C PHE A 169 -3.66 -5.80 1.23
N ILE A 170 -3.45 -7.12 1.40
CA ILE A 170 -2.13 -7.72 1.49
C ILE A 170 -1.84 -8.45 0.19
N PHE A 171 -0.77 -8.03 -0.49
CA PHE A 171 -0.22 -8.73 -1.66
C PHE A 171 0.62 -9.93 -1.23
N PRO A 172 0.65 -10.98 -2.04
CA PRO A 172 1.53 -12.13 -1.84
C PRO A 172 2.99 -11.76 -1.74
#